data_675e4ff4e3660dab094e77bb4e381b27
#
_entry.id   675e4ff4e3660dab094e77bb4e381b27
#
_cell.length_a   1.000
_cell.length_b   1.000
_cell.length_c   1.000
_cell.angle_alpha   90.00
_cell.angle_beta   90.00
_cell.angle_gamma   90.00
#
_symmetry.space_group_name_H-M   'P 1'
#
loop_
_entity.id
_entity.type
_entity.pdbx_description
1 polymer ?
#
loop_
_entity_poly.entity_id
_entity_poly.type
_entity_poly.pdbx_seq_one_letter_code
_entity_poly.pdbx_strand_id
1 'polypeptide(L)'
;MRNLKRCGIAALICLGLLGSPLASQSARAADDGSGIKISLAGGPMGGSASMALAAFMKAFLAEYPKAVLDLLPGNGTANPVRISKGQIQVAHAQGALLTAAKAGKEPYKEAHTNLRSLFKINDDCRLLLFVRGDSSITSLEDIAAKKLPVRFSPATRGSTNDMFSRWTLDAYGIDYKKMQEWGGVVTYISFDAMVDAMKDNQLDMIGWNGPGFPSFLRQIMLTKDVRFLPVSEEKMEQIKKTRGLKSSVIKAGEFEGAVKADVPCMTDITEIIASTDLPDDLAYKIVKVWTEYSKDIALAHPGWASYDPATSCKDTALPLHPGAERYYREAGYLK
;
A
#
# COMPACT_ATOMS: atom_id res chain seq x y z
N MET A 1 -24.10 -83.92 42.05
CA MET A 1 -25.46 -84.14 42.45
C MET A 1 -26.40 -83.13 41.87
N ARG A 2 -27.36 -83.63 41.13
CA ARG A 2 -28.68 -83.07 40.86
C ARG A 2 -28.81 -81.81 40.09
N ASN A 3 -29.14 -81.87 38.81
CA ASN A 3 -30.51 -81.99 38.21
C ASN A 3 -31.29 -80.66 38.24
N LEU A 4 -31.67 -80.24 37.14
CA LEU A 4 -32.84 -80.31 36.22
C LEU A 4 -33.50 -78.91 36.17
N LYS A 5 -33.96 -78.37 35.15
CA LYS A 5 -34.88 -78.59 34.06
C LYS A 5 -35.22 -77.27 33.40
N ARG A 6 -35.16 -77.19 32.11
CA ARG A 6 -36.20 -76.84 31.11
C ARG A 6 -37.18 -75.70 31.49
N CYS A 7 -37.24 -74.68 30.68
CA CYS A 7 -38.37 -74.32 29.84
C CYS A 7 -38.04 -73.16 28.90
N GLY A 8 -38.32 -73.33 27.62
CA GLY A 8 -38.14 -72.40 26.58
C GLY A 8 -39.35 -71.46 26.44
N ILE A 9 -39.12 -70.32 25.93
CA ILE A 9 -40.08 -69.46 25.21
C ILE A 9 -39.32 -68.77 24.09
N ALA A 10 -39.76 -69.14 22.86
CA ALA A 10 -39.30 -68.46 21.66
C ALA A 10 -39.96 -67.07 21.57
N ALA A 11 -39.22 -66.03 21.55
CA ALA A 11 -39.71 -64.71 21.18
C ALA A 11 -39.08 -64.28 19.83
N LEU A 12 -39.90 -64.27 18.80
CA LEU A 12 -39.60 -63.66 17.50
C LEU A 12 -39.39 -62.16 17.71
N ILE A 13 -38.13 -61.64 17.52
CA ILE A 13 -37.87 -60.22 17.40
C ILE A 13 -37.72 -59.93 15.93
N CYS A 14 -38.69 -59.19 15.35
CA CYS A 14 -38.60 -58.54 14.03
C CYS A 14 -37.52 -57.53 14.05
N LEU A 15 -36.42 -57.74 13.31
CA LEU A 15 -35.43 -56.73 13.02
C LEU A 15 -36.02 -55.76 12.00
N GLY A 16 -36.52 -54.64 12.49
CA GLY A 16 -36.79 -53.44 11.65
C GLY A 16 -35.47 -52.77 11.23
N LEU A 17 -35.09 -52.98 9.98
CA LEU A 17 -34.03 -52.20 9.30
C LEU A 17 -34.53 -50.77 9.12
N LEU A 18 -34.25 -49.88 10.08
CA LEU A 18 -34.31 -48.46 9.89
C LEU A 18 -33.10 -48.05 9.04
N GLY A 19 -33.28 -47.99 7.74
CA GLY A 19 -32.34 -47.36 6.82
C GLY A 19 -32.24 -45.87 7.11
N SER A 20 -31.24 -45.45 7.87
CA SER A 20 -30.83 -44.05 7.94
C SER A 20 -30.29 -43.65 6.56
N PRO A 21 -30.80 -42.58 5.94
CA PRO A 21 -30.15 -42.06 4.75
C PRO A 21 -28.77 -41.52 5.18
N LEU A 22 -27.71 -42.17 4.75
CA LEU A 22 -26.39 -41.62 4.71
C LEU A 22 -26.46 -40.36 3.81
N ALA A 23 -26.64 -39.20 4.42
CA ALA A 23 -26.42 -37.94 3.75
C ALA A 23 -24.96 -37.95 3.29
N SER A 24 -24.77 -38.21 2.00
CA SER A 24 -23.48 -38.00 1.33
C SER A 24 -23.13 -36.52 1.48
N GLN A 25 -22.41 -36.15 2.53
CA GLN A 25 -21.66 -34.93 2.56
C GLN A 25 -20.60 -35.08 1.47
N SER A 26 -20.92 -34.56 0.29
CA SER A 26 -19.91 -34.30 -0.74
C SER A 26 -18.86 -33.44 -0.08
N ALA A 27 -17.73 -34.02 0.28
CA ALA A 27 -16.55 -33.26 0.68
C ALA A 27 -16.24 -32.33 -0.51
N ARG A 28 -16.58 -31.06 -0.36
CA ARG A 28 -16.21 -30.04 -1.34
C ARG A 28 -14.70 -30.09 -1.40
N ALA A 29 -14.13 -30.51 -2.55
CA ALA A 29 -12.70 -30.49 -2.73
C ALA A 29 -12.19 -29.09 -2.31
N ALA A 30 -11.19 -29.06 -1.45
CA ALA A 30 -10.59 -27.80 -1.04
C ALA A 30 -10.14 -27.05 -2.31
N ASP A 31 -10.50 -25.78 -2.40
CA ASP A 31 -10.09 -24.93 -3.52
C ASP A 31 -8.57 -24.73 -3.46
N ASP A 32 -7.85 -25.41 -4.35
CA ASP A 32 -6.40 -25.40 -4.41
C ASP A 32 -5.82 -24.25 -5.26
N GLY A 33 -6.70 -23.38 -5.78
CA GLY A 33 -6.31 -22.25 -6.62
C GLY A 33 -6.07 -22.58 -8.09
N SER A 34 -6.45 -23.80 -8.53
CA SER A 34 -6.34 -24.19 -9.95
C SER A 34 -7.07 -23.18 -10.85
N GLY A 35 -6.36 -22.65 -11.85
CA GLY A 35 -6.89 -21.65 -12.79
C GLY A 35 -6.77 -20.20 -12.33
N ILE A 36 -6.37 -19.94 -11.08
CA ILE A 36 -6.10 -18.57 -10.62
C ILE A 36 -4.78 -18.07 -11.22
N LYS A 37 -4.85 -16.91 -11.89
CA LYS A 37 -3.66 -16.18 -12.38
C LYS A 37 -3.80 -14.72 -12.00
N ILE A 38 -2.79 -14.18 -11.31
CA ILE A 38 -2.79 -12.79 -10.82
C ILE A 38 -1.46 -12.14 -11.12
N SER A 39 -1.47 -11.06 -11.90
CA SER A 39 -0.33 -10.15 -12.00
C SER A 39 -0.52 -8.98 -11.03
N LEU A 40 0.46 -8.79 -10.16
CA LEU A 40 0.47 -7.75 -9.13
C LEU A 40 1.51 -6.68 -9.48
N ALA A 41 1.27 -5.44 -9.08
CA ALA A 41 2.26 -4.37 -9.18
C ALA A 41 2.32 -3.53 -7.90
N GLY A 42 3.51 -3.45 -7.31
CA GLY A 42 3.81 -2.60 -6.15
C GLY A 42 4.26 -1.19 -6.55
N GLY A 43 5.31 -0.74 -5.90
CA GLY A 43 6.09 0.45 -6.25
C GLY A 43 7.38 0.09 -6.97
N PRO A 44 8.41 0.95 -6.91
CA PRO A 44 9.75 0.60 -7.32
C PRO A 44 10.24 -0.67 -6.61
N MET A 45 11.10 -1.45 -7.27
CA MET A 45 11.70 -2.63 -6.66
C MET A 45 12.46 -2.26 -5.39
N GLY A 46 12.33 -3.08 -4.35
CA GLY A 46 12.87 -2.80 -3.02
C GLY A 46 12.06 -1.80 -2.18
N GLY A 47 11.03 -1.18 -2.74
CA GLY A 47 10.13 -0.32 -2.00
C GLY A 47 9.13 -1.12 -1.14
N SER A 48 8.62 -0.49 -0.08
CA SER A 48 7.73 -1.12 0.91
C SER A 48 6.52 -1.82 0.29
N ALA A 49 5.88 -1.23 -0.73
CA ALA A 49 4.72 -1.82 -1.40
C ALA A 49 5.06 -3.12 -2.15
N SER A 50 6.22 -3.17 -2.81
CA SER A 50 6.67 -4.40 -3.48
C SER A 50 7.02 -5.50 -2.48
N MET A 51 7.61 -5.14 -1.34
CA MET A 51 7.91 -6.09 -0.25
C MET A 51 6.63 -6.68 0.35
N ALA A 52 5.60 -5.85 0.61
CA ALA A 52 4.33 -6.32 1.13
C ALA A 52 3.60 -7.24 0.15
N LEU A 53 3.59 -6.90 -1.14
CA LEU A 53 2.98 -7.77 -2.16
C LEU A 53 3.72 -9.09 -2.32
N ALA A 54 5.05 -9.12 -2.21
CA ALA A 54 5.82 -10.36 -2.21
C ALA A 54 5.47 -11.25 -1.01
N ALA A 55 5.30 -10.68 0.19
CA ALA A 55 4.86 -11.40 1.37
C ALA A 55 3.41 -11.91 1.21
N PHE A 56 2.52 -11.09 0.66
CA PHE A 56 1.17 -11.50 0.31
C PHE A 56 1.15 -12.67 -0.68
N MET A 57 1.97 -12.64 -1.73
CA MET A 57 2.08 -13.76 -2.69
C MET A 57 2.43 -15.06 -1.98
N LYS A 58 3.39 -15.03 -1.05
CA LYS A 58 3.76 -16.21 -0.26
C LYS A 58 2.57 -16.72 0.55
N ALA A 59 1.82 -15.85 1.21
CA ALA A 59 0.62 -16.21 1.96
C ALA A 59 -0.47 -16.77 1.05
N PHE A 60 -0.70 -16.14 -0.10
CA PHE A 60 -1.70 -16.58 -1.06
C PHE A 60 -1.40 -17.97 -1.62
N LEU A 61 -0.15 -18.26 -1.94
CA LEU A 61 0.29 -19.58 -2.43
C LEU A 61 0.28 -20.66 -1.34
N ALA A 62 0.33 -20.28 -0.06
CA ALA A 62 0.12 -21.23 1.03
C ALA A 62 -1.34 -21.72 1.10
N GLU A 63 -2.31 -20.85 0.82
CA GLU A 63 -3.74 -21.17 0.77
C GLU A 63 -4.16 -21.80 -0.57
N TYR A 64 -3.58 -21.30 -1.68
CA TYR A 64 -3.93 -21.68 -3.05
C TYR A 64 -2.68 -22.14 -3.82
N PRO A 65 -2.17 -23.36 -3.54
CA PRO A 65 -0.83 -23.79 -4.01
C PRO A 65 -0.71 -23.97 -5.53
N LYS A 66 -1.85 -24.06 -6.26
CA LYS A 66 -1.83 -24.15 -7.73
C LYS A 66 -2.10 -22.81 -8.42
N ALA A 67 -2.24 -21.72 -7.67
CA ALA A 67 -2.34 -20.39 -8.25
C ALA A 67 -1.00 -19.95 -8.86
N VAL A 68 -1.07 -19.13 -9.88
CA VAL A 68 0.09 -18.51 -10.53
C VAL A 68 0.06 -17.01 -10.25
N LEU A 69 1.07 -16.50 -9.58
CA LEU A 69 1.19 -15.09 -9.22
C LEU A 69 2.49 -14.51 -9.75
N ASP A 70 2.39 -13.34 -10.39
CA ASP A 70 3.53 -12.59 -10.91
C ASP A 70 3.60 -11.22 -10.24
N LEU A 71 4.75 -10.86 -9.66
CA LEU A 71 5.01 -9.52 -9.14
C LEU A 71 5.81 -8.72 -10.15
N LEU A 72 5.18 -7.70 -10.68
CA LEU A 72 5.75 -6.81 -11.68
C LEU A 72 6.23 -5.49 -11.04
N PRO A 73 7.25 -4.85 -11.59
CA PRO A 73 7.59 -3.49 -11.21
C PRO A 73 6.38 -2.57 -11.37
N GLY A 74 6.14 -1.74 -10.36
CA GLY A 74 5.03 -0.80 -10.32
C GLY A 74 5.47 0.65 -10.29
N ASN A 75 4.51 1.53 -10.51
CA ASN A 75 4.70 2.97 -10.46
C ASN A 75 3.37 3.60 -10.01
N GLY A 76 3.43 4.53 -9.06
CA GLY A 76 2.24 5.12 -8.46
C GLY A 76 1.27 5.76 -9.44
N THR A 77 1.76 6.38 -10.51
CA THR A 77 0.91 6.98 -11.54
C THR A 77 0.48 5.99 -12.62
N ALA A 78 1.28 4.96 -12.91
CA ALA A 78 0.98 3.99 -13.95
C ALA A 78 0.05 2.87 -13.49
N ASN A 79 0.10 2.47 -12.22
CA ASN A 79 -0.68 1.35 -11.69
C ASN A 79 -2.19 1.51 -11.92
N PRO A 80 -2.84 2.66 -11.61
CA PRO A 80 -4.26 2.85 -11.88
C PRO A 80 -4.61 2.67 -13.37
N VAL A 81 -3.77 3.17 -14.27
CA VAL A 81 -3.96 3.02 -15.72
C VAL A 81 -3.84 1.55 -16.14
N ARG A 82 -2.83 0.84 -15.64
CA ARG A 82 -2.60 -0.59 -15.96
C ARG A 82 -3.74 -1.48 -15.48
N ILE A 83 -4.27 -1.22 -14.26
CA ILE A 83 -5.48 -1.88 -13.74
C ILE A 83 -6.67 -1.59 -14.65
N SER A 84 -6.92 -0.31 -14.94
CA SER A 84 -8.06 0.11 -15.76
C SER A 84 -8.05 -0.50 -17.16
N LYS A 85 -6.87 -0.78 -17.72
CA LYS A 85 -6.67 -1.40 -19.04
C LYS A 85 -6.54 -2.93 -18.99
N GLY A 86 -6.74 -3.56 -17.83
CA GLY A 86 -6.64 -5.01 -17.65
C GLY A 86 -5.23 -5.60 -17.83
N GLN A 87 -4.20 -4.76 -17.80
CA GLN A 87 -2.80 -5.21 -17.95
C GLN A 87 -2.24 -5.90 -16.71
N ILE A 88 -2.78 -5.59 -15.56
CA ILE A 88 -2.53 -6.23 -14.26
C ILE A 88 -3.85 -6.34 -13.50
N GLN A 89 -3.94 -7.28 -12.57
CA GLN A 89 -5.17 -7.55 -11.83
C GLN A 89 -5.23 -6.81 -10.49
N VAL A 90 -4.09 -6.67 -9.80
CA VAL A 90 -3.99 -6.10 -8.46
C VAL A 90 -2.83 -5.14 -8.39
N ALA A 91 -3.01 -3.98 -7.80
CA ALA A 91 -1.92 -3.04 -7.62
C ALA A 91 -2.04 -2.22 -6.34
N HIS A 92 -0.88 -1.74 -5.89
CA HIS A 92 -0.76 -0.70 -4.89
C HIS A 92 -0.97 0.68 -5.55
N ALA A 93 -1.70 1.56 -4.85
CA ALA A 93 -1.85 2.95 -5.24
C ALA A 93 -2.15 3.85 -4.02
N GLN A 94 -2.02 5.16 -4.20
CA GLN A 94 -2.34 6.15 -3.18
C GLN A 94 -3.64 6.88 -3.49
N GLY A 95 -4.38 7.24 -2.43
CA GLY A 95 -5.73 7.77 -2.49
C GLY A 95 -5.87 9.03 -3.35
N ALA A 96 -4.95 9.98 -3.23
CA ALA A 96 -4.96 11.19 -4.04
C ALA A 96 -4.81 10.88 -5.54
N LEU A 97 -3.92 9.95 -5.90
CA LEU A 97 -3.75 9.50 -7.29
C LEU A 97 -4.98 8.72 -7.79
N LEU A 98 -5.61 7.93 -6.94
CA LEU A 98 -6.85 7.21 -7.29
C LEU A 98 -8.01 8.16 -7.55
N THR A 99 -8.15 9.17 -6.69
CA THR A 99 -9.15 10.23 -6.88
C THR A 99 -8.92 11.00 -8.18
N ALA A 100 -7.66 11.34 -8.47
CA ALA A 100 -7.28 11.99 -9.72
C ALA A 100 -7.54 11.09 -10.94
N ALA A 101 -7.19 9.80 -10.87
CA ALA A 101 -7.43 8.82 -11.94
C ALA A 101 -8.92 8.65 -12.25
N LYS A 102 -9.75 8.50 -11.21
CA LYS A 102 -11.21 8.41 -11.36
C LYS A 102 -11.80 9.63 -12.03
N ALA A 103 -11.26 10.82 -11.74
CA ALA A 103 -11.74 12.09 -12.27
C ALA A 103 -11.10 12.50 -13.61
N GLY A 104 -10.11 11.77 -14.11
CA GLY A 104 -9.35 12.15 -15.32
C GLY A 104 -8.54 13.44 -15.14
N LYS A 105 -8.11 13.73 -13.88
CA LYS A 105 -7.30 14.91 -13.56
C LYS A 105 -5.82 14.57 -13.54
N GLU A 106 -4.97 15.59 -13.66
CA GLU A 106 -3.51 15.43 -13.62
C GLU A 106 -3.05 14.49 -12.48
N PRO A 107 -2.21 13.51 -12.77
CA PRO A 107 -1.41 13.30 -14.01
C PRO A 107 -2.13 12.55 -15.13
N TYR A 108 -3.40 12.20 -14.98
CA TYR A 108 -4.18 11.42 -15.95
C TYR A 108 -4.86 12.34 -16.97
N LYS A 109 -4.99 11.85 -18.22
CA LYS A 109 -5.64 12.55 -19.34
C LYS A 109 -7.08 12.11 -19.57
N GLU A 110 -7.46 10.98 -18.99
CA GLU A 110 -8.77 10.35 -19.12
C GLU A 110 -9.24 9.80 -17.76
N ALA A 111 -10.55 9.66 -17.60
CA ALA A 111 -11.13 9.11 -16.38
C ALA A 111 -11.06 7.58 -16.37
N HIS A 112 -10.64 6.99 -15.27
CA HIS A 112 -10.55 5.56 -15.04
C HIS A 112 -11.64 5.12 -14.05
N THR A 113 -12.89 4.95 -14.53
CA THR A 113 -14.08 4.75 -13.70
C THR A 113 -14.29 3.32 -13.23
N ASN A 114 -13.61 2.35 -13.85
CA ASN A 114 -13.67 0.93 -13.52
C ASN A 114 -12.71 0.51 -12.38
N LEU A 115 -12.02 1.45 -11.74
CA LEU A 115 -11.18 1.18 -10.58
C LEU A 115 -12.01 0.93 -9.32
N ARG A 116 -11.58 -0.03 -8.51
CA ARG A 116 -12.18 -0.37 -7.20
C ARG A 116 -11.09 -0.57 -6.16
N SER A 117 -11.39 -0.20 -4.93
CA SER A 117 -10.56 -0.51 -3.78
C SER A 117 -10.84 -1.95 -3.30
N LEU A 118 -9.80 -2.71 -3.02
CA LEU A 118 -9.93 -3.96 -2.28
C LEU A 118 -9.87 -3.68 -0.78
N PHE A 119 -8.94 -2.85 -0.37
CA PHE A 119 -8.77 -2.38 1.00
C PHE A 119 -7.74 -1.25 1.08
N LYS A 120 -7.83 -0.50 2.15
CA LYS A 120 -6.82 0.45 2.59
C LYS A 120 -5.81 -0.27 3.49
N ILE A 121 -4.52 -0.04 3.28
CA ILE A 121 -3.46 -0.68 4.07
C ILE A 121 -2.98 0.26 5.18
N ASN A 122 -2.83 1.53 4.87
CA ASN A 122 -2.20 2.52 5.74
C ASN A 122 -2.86 3.89 5.56
N ASP A 123 -3.02 4.62 6.66
CA ASP A 123 -3.59 5.97 6.68
C ASP A 123 -2.53 7.07 6.72
N ASP A 124 -1.26 6.73 6.90
CA ASP A 124 -0.18 7.69 7.14
C ASP A 124 1.07 7.39 6.31
N CYS A 125 0.93 7.58 4.99
CA CYS A 125 2.06 7.62 4.07
C CYS A 125 2.57 9.04 3.95
N ARG A 126 3.45 9.44 4.86
CA ARG A 126 3.95 10.82 4.96
C ARG A 126 4.92 11.15 3.84
N LEU A 127 4.83 12.38 3.32
CA LEU A 127 5.82 12.97 2.45
C LEU A 127 6.90 13.63 3.30
N LEU A 128 8.11 13.13 3.20
CA LEU A 128 9.30 13.70 3.81
C LEU A 128 10.07 14.48 2.74
N LEU A 129 10.21 15.78 2.93
CA LEU A 129 11.19 16.61 2.21
C LEU A 129 12.31 16.91 3.20
N PHE A 130 13.52 16.49 2.91
CA PHE A 130 14.65 16.69 3.81
C PHE A 130 15.94 17.03 3.07
N VAL A 131 16.80 17.75 3.74
CA VAL A 131 18.11 18.19 3.24
C VAL A 131 19.20 17.68 4.16
N ARG A 132 20.45 17.75 3.70
CA ARG A 132 21.60 17.54 4.59
C ARG A 132 21.58 18.54 5.73
N GLY A 133 22.02 18.14 6.91
CA GLY A 133 22.04 18.97 8.10
C GLY A 133 22.92 20.22 7.98
N ASP A 134 24.01 20.13 7.20
CA ASP A 134 24.95 21.22 6.88
C ASP A 134 24.46 22.14 5.75
N SER A 135 23.30 21.87 5.14
CA SER A 135 22.74 22.68 4.07
C SER A 135 22.33 24.08 4.57
N SER A 136 22.52 25.08 3.72
CA SER A 136 22.00 26.44 3.92
C SER A 136 20.47 26.53 3.70
N ILE A 137 19.84 25.48 3.17
CA ILE A 137 18.39 25.42 2.94
C ILE A 137 17.70 25.18 4.28
N THR A 138 16.89 26.11 4.75
CA THR A 138 16.18 26.03 6.03
C THR A 138 14.68 25.87 5.89
N SER A 139 14.11 26.24 4.74
CA SER A 139 12.69 26.10 4.44
C SER A 139 12.45 26.00 2.92
N LEU A 140 11.23 25.59 2.54
CA LEU A 140 10.80 25.56 1.14
C LEU A 140 10.61 26.98 0.59
N GLU A 141 10.18 27.92 1.44
CA GLU A 141 10.07 29.34 1.13
C GLU A 141 11.42 29.94 0.72
N ASP A 142 12.49 29.58 1.42
CA ASP A 142 13.86 30.05 1.11
C ASP A 142 14.31 29.60 -0.28
N ILE A 143 14.00 28.38 -0.69
CA ILE A 143 14.34 27.87 -2.03
C ILE A 143 13.71 28.76 -3.09
N ALA A 144 12.42 29.10 -2.95
CA ALA A 144 11.68 29.91 -3.90
C ALA A 144 12.16 31.38 -3.89
N ALA A 145 12.25 31.98 -2.70
CA ALA A 145 12.57 33.40 -2.54
C ALA A 145 13.99 33.74 -2.98
N LYS A 146 14.95 32.88 -2.66
CA LYS A 146 16.38 33.05 -2.96
C LYS A 146 16.80 32.38 -4.27
N LYS A 147 15.90 31.69 -4.96
CA LYS A 147 16.16 30.90 -6.18
C LYS A 147 17.38 29.99 -6.03
N LEU A 148 17.38 29.20 -4.94
CA LEU A 148 18.53 28.39 -4.58
C LEU A 148 18.76 27.26 -5.60
N PRO A 149 20.01 26.97 -6.01
CA PRO A 149 20.35 25.86 -6.89
C PRO A 149 20.36 24.58 -6.09
N VAL A 150 19.27 23.81 -6.12
CA VAL A 150 19.09 22.57 -5.34
C VAL A 150 19.33 21.35 -6.21
N ARG A 151 20.24 20.47 -5.78
CA ARG A 151 20.38 19.12 -6.35
C ARG A 151 19.40 18.21 -5.63
N PHE A 152 18.32 17.85 -6.31
CA PHE A 152 17.15 17.19 -5.75
C PHE A 152 16.90 15.81 -6.36
N SER A 153 16.50 14.84 -5.55
CA SER A 153 15.97 13.57 -6.03
C SER A 153 14.62 13.21 -5.40
N PRO A 154 13.58 13.04 -6.23
CA PRO A 154 12.29 12.51 -5.82
C PRO A 154 12.19 11.00 -6.08
N ALA A 155 13.28 10.25 -6.04
CA ALA A 155 13.41 8.85 -6.44
C ALA A 155 13.09 8.60 -7.94
N THR A 156 12.23 7.65 -8.24
CA THR A 156 11.91 7.23 -9.61
C THR A 156 10.88 8.13 -10.25
N ARG A 157 11.09 8.51 -11.51
CA ARG A 157 10.14 9.34 -12.28
C ARG A 157 8.74 8.72 -12.31
N GLY A 158 7.72 9.54 -12.03
CA GLY A 158 6.32 9.14 -12.00
C GLY A 158 5.94 8.28 -10.79
N SER A 159 6.86 8.03 -9.84
CA SER A 159 6.51 7.43 -8.55
C SER A 159 5.67 8.38 -7.71
N THR A 160 5.05 7.88 -6.65
CA THR A 160 4.36 8.73 -5.67
C THR A 160 5.31 9.73 -5.02
N ASN A 161 6.58 9.35 -4.80
CA ASN A 161 7.59 10.27 -4.31
C ASN A 161 7.76 11.48 -5.24
N ASP A 162 7.88 11.23 -6.55
CA ASP A 162 7.99 12.29 -7.57
C ASP A 162 6.73 13.15 -7.60
N MET A 163 5.56 12.54 -7.68
CA MET A 163 4.30 13.29 -7.80
C MET A 163 3.99 14.13 -6.57
N PHE A 164 4.14 13.58 -5.37
CA PHE A 164 3.82 14.31 -4.15
C PHE A 164 4.85 15.39 -3.83
N SER A 165 6.14 15.12 -4.12
CA SER A 165 7.18 16.15 -4.05
C SER A 165 6.87 17.30 -5.02
N ARG A 166 6.53 16.98 -6.27
CA ARG A 166 6.17 17.97 -7.28
C ARG A 166 4.97 18.81 -6.85
N TRP A 167 3.88 18.18 -6.43
CA TRP A 167 2.68 18.88 -5.98
C TRP A 167 2.94 19.79 -4.77
N THR A 168 3.82 19.35 -3.86
CA THR A 168 4.19 20.15 -2.69
C THR A 168 5.08 21.32 -3.10
N LEU A 169 6.10 21.10 -3.91
CA LEU A 169 6.97 22.16 -4.41
C LEU A 169 6.23 23.18 -5.28
N ASP A 170 5.29 22.73 -6.12
CA ASP A 170 4.41 23.60 -6.94
C ASP A 170 3.63 24.60 -6.08
N ALA A 171 3.18 24.20 -4.88
CA ALA A 171 2.48 25.09 -3.95
C ALA A 171 3.35 26.25 -3.46
N TYR A 172 4.67 26.10 -3.49
CA TYR A 172 5.65 27.14 -3.22
C TYR A 172 6.13 27.88 -4.48
N GLY A 173 5.55 27.57 -5.65
CA GLY A 173 5.97 28.13 -6.93
C GLY A 173 7.30 27.55 -7.45
N ILE A 174 7.73 26.42 -6.90
CA ILE A 174 8.94 25.68 -7.28
C ILE A 174 8.52 24.53 -8.19
N ASP A 175 8.67 24.69 -9.50
CA ASP A 175 8.62 23.56 -10.42
C ASP A 175 10.03 23.09 -10.80
N TYR A 176 10.13 21.89 -11.34
CA TYR A 176 11.43 21.29 -11.66
C TYR A 176 12.18 22.05 -12.76
N LYS A 177 11.47 22.75 -13.66
CA LYS A 177 12.08 23.58 -14.70
C LYS A 177 12.70 24.82 -14.07
N LYS A 178 11.97 25.51 -13.19
CA LYS A 178 12.51 26.67 -12.45
C LYS A 178 13.70 26.28 -11.58
N MET A 179 13.62 25.11 -10.92
CA MET A 179 14.76 24.61 -10.14
C MET A 179 16.02 24.47 -11.01
N GLN A 180 15.88 23.95 -12.24
CA GLN A 180 16.98 23.87 -13.20
C GLN A 180 17.44 25.28 -13.70
N GLU A 181 16.51 26.19 -13.96
CA GLU A 181 16.81 27.57 -14.33
C GLU A 181 17.59 28.30 -13.23
N TRP A 182 17.40 27.92 -11.96
CA TRP A 182 18.16 28.46 -10.82
C TRP A 182 19.53 27.79 -10.64
N GLY A 183 19.90 26.87 -11.53
CA GLY A 183 21.18 26.15 -11.49
C GLY A 183 21.12 24.83 -10.69
N GLY A 184 19.95 24.42 -10.23
CA GLY A 184 19.75 23.13 -9.58
C GLY A 184 19.64 21.97 -10.57
N VAL A 185 19.55 20.76 -10.05
CA VAL A 185 19.43 19.52 -10.84
C VAL A 185 18.38 18.62 -10.22
N VAL A 186 17.50 18.05 -11.06
CA VAL A 186 16.56 17.01 -10.63
C VAL A 186 17.02 15.67 -11.19
N THR A 187 17.39 14.74 -10.30
CA THR A 187 17.95 13.44 -10.66
C THR A 187 17.03 12.32 -10.18
N TYR A 188 16.68 11.42 -11.09
CA TYR A 188 15.85 10.25 -10.80
C TYR A 188 16.72 9.02 -10.58
N ILE A 189 16.94 8.67 -9.32
CA ILE A 189 17.83 7.57 -8.91
C ILE A 189 17.15 6.64 -7.89
N SER A 190 17.71 5.45 -7.70
CA SER A 190 17.25 4.48 -6.71
C SER A 190 17.53 4.96 -5.28
N PHE A 191 16.89 4.33 -4.29
CA PHE A 191 17.13 4.62 -2.87
C PHE A 191 18.59 4.40 -2.46
N ASP A 192 19.22 3.32 -2.95
CA ASP A 192 20.63 3.04 -2.66
C ASP A 192 21.54 4.14 -3.26
N ALA A 193 21.29 4.53 -4.51
CA ALA A 193 22.03 5.63 -5.13
C ALA A 193 21.81 6.99 -4.43
N MET A 194 20.64 7.22 -3.81
CA MET A 194 20.42 8.39 -2.96
C MET A 194 21.30 8.38 -1.72
N VAL A 195 21.46 7.21 -1.09
CA VAL A 195 22.35 7.07 0.09
C VAL A 195 23.76 7.48 -0.28
N ASP A 196 24.29 6.97 -1.38
CA ASP A 196 25.65 7.28 -1.83
C ASP A 196 25.77 8.76 -2.23
N ALA A 197 24.84 9.29 -3.01
CA ALA A 197 24.84 10.68 -3.44
C ALA A 197 24.76 11.69 -2.27
N MET A 198 24.01 11.36 -1.20
CA MET A 198 23.96 12.18 0.02
C MET A 198 25.28 12.11 0.79
N LYS A 199 25.89 10.92 0.94
CA LYS A 199 27.19 10.73 1.59
C LYS A 199 28.28 11.53 0.88
N ASP A 200 28.29 11.49 -0.46
CA ASP A 200 29.30 12.12 -1.31
C ASP A 200 29.02 13.61 -1.57
N ASN A 201 28.03 14.20 -0.90
CA ASN A 201 27.60 15.58 -1.10
C ASN A 201 27.20 15.92 -2.55
N GLN A 202 26.73 14.93 -3.32
CA GLN A 202 26.26 15.10 -4.70
C GLN A 202 24.76 15.41 -4.76
N LEU A 203 24.03 15.26 -3.64
CA LEU A 203 22.62 15.54 -3.50
C LEU A 203 22.39 16.45 -2.28
N ASP A 204 21.51 17.44 -2.43
CA ASP A 204 21.18 18.40 -1.36
C ASP A 204 19.86 18.06 -0.69
N MET A 205 18.87 17.60 -1.46
CA MET A 205 17.50 17.38 -0.99
C MET A 205 16.94 16.07 -1.55
N ILE A 206 16.16 15.39 -0.72
CA ILE A 206 15.39 14.20 -1.11
C ILE A 206 13.90 14.43 -0.80
N GLY A 207 13.04 13.96 -1.71
CA GLY A 207 11.61 13.78 -1.50
C GLY A 207 11.25 12.31 -1.45
N TRP A 208 10.65 11.88 -0.35
CA TRP A 208 10.21 10.51 -0.15
C TRP A 208 8.79 10.47 0.44
N ASN A 209 7.98 9.55 -0.04
CA ASN A 209 6.65 9.26 0.47
C ASN A 209 6.51 7.78 0.83
N GLY A 210 6.06 7.52 2.03
CA GLY A 210 5.86 6.15 2.48
C GLY A 210 5.54 6.05 3.97
N PRO A 211 5.25 4.83 4.45
CA PRO A 211 4.96 4.58 5.85
C PRO A 211 6.24 4.36 6.66
N GLY A 212 6.22 4.80 7.91
CA GLY A 212 7.26 4.51 8.90
C GLY A 212 8.62 5.16 8.62
N PHE A 213 9.69 4.52 9.08
CA PHE A 213 11.07 4.98 8.95
C PHE A 213 11.80 4.17 7.86
N PRO A 214 12.07 4.76 6.68
CA PRO A 214 12.69 4.02 5.59
C PRO A 214 14.15 3.68 5.85
N SER A 215 14.57 2.48 5.44
CA SER A 215 15.92 1.96 5.66
C SER A 215 17.01 2.84 5.03
N PHE A 216 16.77 3.38 3.84
CA PHE A 216 17.74 4.25 3.17
C PHE A 216 17.99 5.56 3.93
N LEU A 217 16.94 6.14 4.56
CA LEU A 217 17.09 7.34 5.39
C LEU A 217 17.90 7.02 6.64
N ARG A 218 17.64 5.87 7.28
CA ARG A 218 18.46 5.38 8.40
C ARG A 218 19.94 5.25 8.00
N GLN A 219 20.23 4.71 6.81
CA GLN A 219 21.59 4.59 6.30
C GLN A 219 22.26 5.97 6.04
N ILE A 220 21.52 6.94 5.53
CA ILE A 220 22.03 8.33 5.39
C ILE A 220 22.40 8.89 6.77
N MET A 221 21.51 8.72 7.75
CA MET A 221 21.67 9.27 9.10
C MET A 221 22.81 8.64 9.90
N LEU A 222 23.32 7.46 9.51
CA LEU A 222 24.54 6.91 10.11
C LEU A 222 25.80 7.76 9.80
N THR A 223 25.75 8.59 8.76
CA THR A 223 26.94 9.33 8.27
C THR A 223 26.70 10.82 8.11
N LYS A 224 25.47 11.27 8.03
CA LYS A 224 25.07 12.66 7.81
C LYS A 224 23.88 13.02 8.69
N ASP A 225 23.94 14.18 9.29
CA ASP A 225 22.74 14.80 9.85
C ASP A 225 21.79 15.18 8.72
N VAL A 226 20.50 15.13 9.00
CA VAL A 226 19.44 15.56 8.09
C VAL A 226 18.54 16.59 8.77
N ARG A 227 17.98 17.49 7.98
CA ARG A 227 16.95 18.44 8.39
C ARG A 227 15.71 18.22 7.57
N PHE A 228 14.59 17.91 8.24
CA PHE A 228 13.28 17.83 7.61
C PHE A 228 12.75 19.25 7.36
N LEU A 229 12.21 19.47 6.17
CA LEU A 229 11.62 20.75 5.79
C LEU A 229 10.11 20.71 6.05
N PRO A 230 9.58 21.60 6.90
CA PRO A 230 8.14 21.65 7.15
C PRO A 230 7.37 22.18 5.94
N VAL A 231 6.12 21.74 5.80
CA VAL A 231 5.14 22.36 4.91
C VAL A 231 4.31 23.31 5.74
N SER A 232 4.26 24.60 5.36
CA SER A 232 3.50 25.61 6.11
C SER A 232 1.99 25.32 6.08
N GLU A 233 1.26 25.74 7.09
CA GLU A 233 -0.18 25.47 7.23
C GLU A 233 -0.96 25.99 6.03
N GLU A 234 -0.66 27.21 5.56
CA GLU A 234 -1.26 27.79 4.35
C GLU A 234 -1.09 26.87 3.13
N LYS A 235 0.13 26.35 2.93
CA LYS A 235 0.43 25.48 1.80
C LYS A 235 -0.19 24.10 1.96
N MET A 236 -0.25 23.58 3.18
CA MET A 236 -0.97 22.32 3.44
C MET A 236 -2.46 22.46 3.08
N GLU A 237 -3.13 23.53 3.47
CA GLU A 237 -4.54 23.76 3.10
C GLU A 237 -4.71 23.92 1.57
N GLN A 238 -3.81 24.61 0.91
CA GLN A 238 -3.81 24.72 -0.55
C GLN A 238 -3.69 23.34 -1.22
N ILE A 239 -2.74 22.50 -0.77
CA ILE A 239 -2.49 21.16 -1.33
C ILE A 239 -3.67 20.22 -1.05
N LYS A 240 -4.24 20.25 0.15
CA LYS A 240 -5.46 19.50 0.49
C LYS A 240 -6.58 19.80 -0.49
N LYS A 241 -6.86 21.08 -0.71
CA LYS A 241 -7.94 21.54 -1.58
C LYS A 241 -7.70 21.19 -3.06
N THR A 242 -6.46 21.29 -3.53
CA THR A 242 -6.14 21.15 -4.96
C THR A 242 -5.76 19.73 -5.37
N ARG A 243 -5.16 18.95 -4.47
CA ARG A 243 -4.58 17.63 -4.74
C ARG A 243 -5.20 16.49 -3.94
N GLY A 244 -5.98 16.78 -2.90
CA GLY A 244 -6.64 15.78 -2.06
C GLY A 244 -5.72 15.06 -1.07
N LEU A 245 -4.47 15.51 -0.92
CA LEU A 245 -3.58 15.02 0.14
C LEU A 245 -4.12 15.45 1.52
N LYS A 246 -3.67 14.77 2.56
CA LYS A 246 -4.02 15.07 3.95
C LYS A 246 -2.84 15.73 4.67
N SER A 247 -3.11 16.41 5.78
CA SER A 247 -2.07 16.94 6.67
C SER A 247 -1.66 15.90 7.69
N SER A 248 -0.38 15.88 8.04
CA SER A 248 0.21 15.08 9.12
C SER A 248 1.35 15.85 9.79
N VAL A 249 1.93 15.26 10.83
CA VAL A 249 3.06 15.82 11.55
C VAL A 249 4.04 14.70 11.89
N ILE A 250 5.30 14.88 11.53
CA ILE A 250 6.38 14.06 12.04
C ILE A 250 6.70 14.58 13.43
N LYS A 251 6.53 13.77 14.46
CA LYS A 251 6.69 14.20 15.86
C LYS A 251 8.14 14.29 16.28
N ALA A 252 8.42 15.24 17.16
CA ALA A 252 9.71 15.30 17.84
C ALA A 252 10.04 13.95 18.51
N GLY A 253 11.27 13.49 18.34
CA GLY A 253 11.72 12.20 18.80
C GLY A 253 11.56 11.05 17.79
N GLU A 254 10.74 11.21 16.74
CA GLU A 254 10.67 10.19 15.69
C GLU A 254 12.02 10.01 14.96
N PHE A 255 12.13 8.92 14.22
CA PHE A 255 13.31 8.50 13.45
C PHE A 255 14.56 8.43 14.36
N GLU A 256 14.43 7.66 15.47
CA GLU A 256 15.52 7.43 16.43
C GLU A 256 16.07 8.75 17.03
N GLY A 257 15.18 9.74 17.22
CA GLY A 257 15.51 11.05 17.79
C GLY A 257 16.13 12.05 16.83
N ALA A 258 16.15 11.77 15.54
CA ALA A 258 16.64 12.71 14.53
C ALA A 258 15.71 13.94 14.36
N VAL A 259 14.41 13.74 14.56
CA VAL A 259 13.43 14.83 14.52
C VAL A 259 13.49 15.64 15.82
N LYS A 260 14.00 16.86 15.78
CA LYS A 260 14.24 17.69 16.98
C LYS A 260 13.01 18.51 17.40
N ALA A 261 12.10 18.78 16.49
CA ALA A 261 10.83 19.47 16.72
C ALA A 261 9.77 18.91 15.79
N ASP A 262 8.48 19.11 16.10
CA ASP A 262 7.39 18.71 15.25
C ASP A 262 7.53 19.30 13.84
N VAL A 263 7.41 18.47 12.80
CA VAL A 263 7.54 18.87 11.39
C VAL A 263 6.21 18.63 10.67
N PRO A 264 5.43 19.67 10.39
CA PRO A 264 4.22 19.57 9.57
C PRO A 264 4.55 19.05 8.17
N CYS A 265 3.80 18.08 7.69
CA CYS A 265 4.00 17.47 6.38
C CYS A 265 2.68 17.04 5.74
N MET A 266 2.74 16.67 4.46
CA MET A 266 1.61 16.05 3.78
C MET A 266 1.63 14.54 4.00
N THR A 267 0.44 13.92 3.95
CA THR A 267 0.27 12.47 4.00
C THR A 267 -0.85 12.02 3.05
N ASP A 268 -0.94 10.73 2.81
CA ASP A 268 -2.03 10.11 2.06
C ASP A 268 -2.30 8.69 2.55
N ILE A 269 -3.44 8.15 2.15
CA ILE A 269 -3.78 6.75 2.34
C ILE A 269 -3.13 5.87 1.26
N THR A 270 -2.91 4.63 1.62
CA THR A 270 -2.40 3.61 0.70
C THR A 270 -3.42 2.50 0.55
N GLU A 271 -3.73 2.12 -0.69
CA GLU A 271 -4.73 1.10 -1.01
C GLU A 271 -4.17 0.01 -1.92
N ILE A 272 -4.78 -1.16 -1.83
CA ILE A 272 -4.72 -2.19 -2.87
C ILE A 272 -5.99 -2.11 -3.70
N ILE A 273 -5.80 -2.04 -5.00
CA ILE A 273 -6.86 -1.81 -5.98
C ILE A 273 -6.95 -2.91 -7.03
N ALA A 274 -8.12 -3.02 -7.61
CA ALA A 274 -8.41 -3.85 -8.77
C ALA A 274 -9.35 -3.12 -9.74
N SER A 275 -9.69 -3.72 -10.88
CA SER A 275 -10.79 -3.25 -11.73
C SER A 275 -12.10 -3.93 -11.37
N THR A 276 -13.22 -3.37 -11.84
CA THR A 276 -14.54 -4.03 -11.80
C THR A 276 -14.58 -5.37 -12.53
N ASP A 277 -13.61 -5.65 -13.39
CA ASP A 277 -13.54 -6.89 -14.18
C ASP A 277 -12.88 -8.05 -13.43
N LEU A 278 -12.27 -7.76 -12.26
CA LEU A 278 -11.76 -8.82 -11.38
C LEU A 278 -12.93 -9.65 -10.87
N PRO A 279 -12.93 -11.00 -10.99
CA PRO A 279 -14.02 -11.81 -10.47
C PRO A 279 -14.23 -11.60 -8.97
N ASP A 280 -15.50 -11.48 -8.54
CA ASP A 280 -15.86 -11.24 -7.13
C ASP A 280 -15.25 -12.27 -6.18
N ASP A 281 -15.27 -13.56 -6.56
CA ASP A 281 -14.69 -14.63 -5.75
C ASP A 281 -13.17 -14.49 -5.62
N LEU A 282 -12.49 -13.98 -6.64
CA LEU A 282 -11.05 -13.72 -6.57
C LEU A 282 -10.74 -12.53 -5.69
N ALA A 283 -11.50 -11.44 -5.82
CA ALA A 283 -11.38 -10.28 -4.94
C ALA A 283 -11.62 -10.67 -3.47
N TYR A 284 -12.65 -11.48 -3.20
CA TYR A 284 -12.92 -12.05 -1.87
C TYR A 284 -11.71 -12.82 -1.31
N LYS A 285 -11.15 -13.74 -2.09
CA LYS A 285 -9.97 -14.54 -1.69
C LYS A 285 -8.76 -13.66 -1.39
N ILE A 286 -8.51 -12.64 -2.20
CA ILE A 286 -7.39 -11.70 -2.00
C ILE A 286 -7.54 -10.97 -0.67
N VAL A 287 -8.72 -10.43 -0.38
CA VAL A 287 -8.99 -9.70 0.87
C VAL A 287 -8.92 -10.64 2.07
N LYS A 288 -9.49 -11.84 1.96
CA LYS A 288 -9.44 -12.88 3.00
C LYS A 288 -8.00 -13.23 3.36
N VAL A 289 -7.18 -13.60 2.39
CA VAL A 289 -5.79 -13.98 2.63
C VAL A 289 -5.00 -12.81 3.21
N TRP A 290 -5.16 -11.60 2.66
CA TRP A 290 -4.48 -10.43 3.23
C TRP A 290 -4.84 -10.22 4.70
N THR A 291 -6.12 -10.32 5.03
CA THR A 291 -6.62 -10.12 6.40
C THR A 291 -6.09 -11.18 7.37
N GLU A 292 -6.19 -12.44 6.98
CA GLU A 292 -5.78 -13.58 7.81
C GLU A 292 -4.26 -13.62 8.04
N TYR A 293 -3.46 -13.22 7.04
CA TYR A 293 -2.00 -13.21 7.08
C TYR A 293 -1.39 -11.80 7.28
N SER A 294 -2.19 -10.83 7.68
CA SER A 294 -1.76 -9.43 7.80
C SER A 294 -0.54 -9.24 8.70
N LYS A 295 -0.44 -10.01 9.79
CA LYS A 295 0.71 -9.98 10.71
C LYS A 295 1.98 -10.48 10.04
N ASP A 296 1.91 -11.55 9.26
CA ASP A 296 3.08 -12.10 8.54
C ASP A 296 3.50 -11.16 7.40
N ILE A 297 2.53 -10.55 6.70
CA ILE A 297 2.79 -9.54 5.67
C ILE A 297 3.49 -8.31 6.29
N ALA A 298 3.08 -7.90 7.48
CA ALA A 298 3.68 -6.79 8.21
C ALA A 298 5.15 -7.04 8.61
N LEU A 299 5.57 -8.30 8.77
CA LEU A 299 6.99 -8.63 9.02
C LEU A 299 7.90 -8.25 7.84
N ALA A 300 7.38 -8.19 6.61
CA ALA A 300 8.15 -7.76 5.45
C ALA A 300 8.53 -6.27 5.51
N HIS A 301 7.69 -5.42 6.13
CA HIS A 301 7.99 -4.01 6.33
C HIS A 301 7.11 -3.43 7.46
N PRO A 302 7.71 -2.83 8.51
CA PRO A 302 6.99 -2.33 9.69
C PRO A 302 5.85 -1.33 9.38
N GLY A 303 5.96 -0.57 8.29
CA GLY A 303 4.93 0.37 7.85
C GLY A 303 3.59 -0.26 7.48
N TRP A 304 3.50 -1.59 7.36
CA TRP A 304 2.26 -2.32 7.10
C TRP A 304 1.61 -2.93 8.34
N ALA A 305 2.23 -2.72 9.51
CA ALA A 305 1.71 -3.22 10.80
C ALA A 305 0.41 -2.51 11.25
N SER A 306 0.09 -1.37 10.65
CA SER A 306 -1.14 -0.59 10.94
C SER A 306 -2.40 -1.12 10.25
N TYR A 307 -2.31 -2.17 9.42
CA TYR A 307 -3.50 -2.76 8.80
C TYR A 307 -4.45 -3.31 9.86
N ASP A 308 -5.68 -2.82 9.82
CA ASP A 308 -6.80 -3.29 10.65
C ASP A 308 -8.02 -3.47 9.75
N PRO A 309 -8.55 -4.70 9.59
CA PRO A 309 -9.70 -4.96 8.71
C PRO A 309 -10.94 -4.16 9.07
N ALA A 310 -11.12 -3.79 10.35
CA ALA A 310 -12.28 -3.00 10.80
C ALA A 310 -12.26 -1.55 10.27
N THR A 311 -11.09 -1.02 9.96
CA THR A 311 -10.90 0.33 9.41
C THR A 311 -10.49 0.31 7.94
N SER A 312 -9.84 -0.75 7.48
CA SER A 312 -9.29 -0.89 6.11
C SER A 312 -10.37 -0.93 5.02
N CYS A 313 -11.60 -1.30 5.38
CA CYS A 313 -12.75 -1.28 4.48
C CYS A 313 -13.51 0.06 4.45
N LYS A 314 -13.07 1.06 5.22
CA LYS A 314 -13.73 2.36 5.37
C LYS A 314 -12.85 3.49 4.86
N ASP A 315 -13.50 4.59 4.43
CA ASP A 315 -12.82 5.81 3.99
C ASP A 315 -11.77 5.57 2.89
N THR A 316 -12.08 4.62 2.00
CA THR A 316 -11.30 4.34 0.81
C THR A 316 -11.51 5.42 -0.25
N ALA A 317 -10.48 5.71 -1.08
CA ALA A 317 -10.58 6.72 -2.14
C ALA A 317 -11.53 6.31 -3.28
N LEU A 318 -11.74 5.01 -3.45
CA LEU A 318 -12.64 4.42 -4.44
C LEU A 318 -13.70 3.57 -3.75
N PRO A 319 -14.85 3.31 -4.38
CA PRO A 319 -15.80 2.30 -3.89
C PRO A 319 -15.10 0.95 -3.75
N LEU A 320 -15.48 0.18 -2.75
CA LEU A 320 -15.00 -1.19 -2.59
C LEU A 320 -15.40 -2.05 -3.79
N HIS A 321 -14.55 -3.03 -4.11
CA HIS A 321 -14.90 -4.10 -5.03
C HIS A 321 -16.01 -4.97 -4.43
N PRO A 322 -17.04 -5.43 -5.18
CA PRO A 322 -18.14 -6.22 -4.61
C PRO A 322 -17.67 -7.46 -3.85
N GLY A 323 -16.68 -8.18 -4.37
CA GLY A 323 -16.10 -9.33 -3.67
C GLY A 323 -15.38 -8.95 -2.37
N ALA A 324 -14.72 -7.80 -2.31
CA ALA A 324 -14.12 -7.27 -1.09
C ALA A 324 -15.20 -6.88 -0.06
N GLU A 325 -16.23 -6.17 -0.51
CA GLU A 325 -17.36 -5.77 0.34
C GLU A 325 -18.06 -7.00 0.93
N ARG A 326 -18.28 -8.06 0.12
CA ARG A 326 -18.86 -9.33 0.58
C ARG A 326 -18.02 -9.93 1.71
N TYR A 327 -16.70 -10.02 1.55
CA TYR A 327 -15.83 -10.51 2.63
C TYR A 327 -15.99 -9.71 3.91
N TYR A 328 -15.93 -8.38 3.83
CA TYR A 328 -16.02 -7.54 5.02
C TYR A 328 -17.38 -7.60 5.71
N ARG A 329 -18.49 -7.82 4.97
CA ARG A 329 -19.81 -8.05 5.54
C ARG A 329 -19.90 -9.41 6.23
N GLU A 330 -19.44 -10.47 5.59
CA GLU A 330 -19.45 -11.82 6.15
C GLU A 330 -18.54 -11.95 7.39
N ALA A 331 -17.41 -11.25 7.41
CA ALA A 331 -16.51 -11.18 8.55
C ALA A 331 -16.97 -10.21 9.66
N GLY A 332 -18.07 -9.46 9.46
CA GLY A 332 -18.65 -8.56 10.47
C GLY A 332 -17.96 -7.18 10.58
N TYR A 333 -17.09 -6.80 9.65
CA TYR A 333 -16.42 -5.50 9.65
C TYR A 333 -17.25 -4.38 8.99
N LEU A 334 -18.17 -4.75 8.11
CA LEU A 334 -19.18 -3.86 7.52
C LEU A 334 -20.59 -4.32 7.93
N LYS A 335 -21.48 -3.34 8.11
CA LYS A 335 -22.92 -3.57 8.37
C LYS A 335 -23.68 -3.82 7.07
#